data_518a8f32bfbd9c5b9db2cb6487603fd5
#
_entry.id   518a8f32bfbd9c5b9db2cb6487603fd5
#
_cell.length_a   1.000
_cell.length_b   1.000
_cell.length_c   1.000
_cell.angle_alpha   90.00
_cell.angle_beta   90.00
_cell.angle_gamma   90.00
#
_symmetry.space_group_name_H-M   'P 1'
#
loop_
_entity.id
_entity.type
_entity.pdbx_description
1 polymer ?
#
loop_
_entity_poly.entity_id
_entity_poly.type
_entity_poly.pdbx_seq_one_letter_code
_entity_poly.pdbx_strand_id
1 'polypeptide(L)'
;MFDHRYYQYMKCIAECQSFSKAAEKLYISQSFLSHFVKNVEDEFGITIFDRKSIPIRLTEAGTLYLKYTENFCQLENSMRADLS
;
A
#
# COMPACT_ATOMS: atom_id res chain seq x y z
N MET A 1 -16.01 -4.20 -4.98
CA MET A 1 -15.62 -3.03 -4.17
C MET A 1 -14.11 -2.88 -4.13
N PHE A 2 -13.62 -1.66 -3.85
CA PHE A 2 -12.20 -1.39 -3.76
C PHE A 2 -11.57 -2.21 -2.61
N ASP A 3 -10.46 -2.86 -2.88
CA ASP A 3 -9.74 -3.64 -1.88
C ASP A 3 -8.88 -2.70 -1.03
N HIS A 4 -9.27 -2.51 0.23
CA HIS A 4 -8.58 -1.61 1.15
C HIS A 4 -7.12 -2.01 1.40
N ARG A 5 -6.74 -3.27 1.12
CA ARG A 5 -5.34 -3.70 1.26
C ARG A 5 -4.43 -2.93 0.30
N TYR A 6 -4.94 -2.47 -0.85
CA TYR A 6 -4.19 -1.65 -1.80
C TYR A 6 -3.64 -0.39 -1.15
N TYR A 7 -4.37 0.14 -0.19
CA TYR A 7 -3.91 1.31 0.57
C TYR A 7 -3.22 0.90 1.87
N GLN A 8 -3.86 0.04 2.66
CA GLN A 8 -3.40 -0.28 4.02
C GLN A 8 -2.02 -0.93 4.05
N TYR A 9 -1.78 -1.89 3.15
CA TYR A 9 -0.48 -2.57 3.08
C TYR A 9 0.62 -1.63 2.65
N MET A 10 0.37 -0.81 1.64
CA MET A 10 1.37 0.13 1.14
C MET A 10 1.67 1.22 2.16
N LYS A 11 0.67 1.71 2.84
CA LYS A 11 0.84 2.69 3.91
C LYS A 11 1.70 2.13 5.04
N CYS A 12 1.43 0.89 5.44
CA CYS A 12 2.18 0.24 6.51
C CYS A 12 3.65 0.10 6.15
N ILE A 13 3.96 -0.33 4.92
CA ILE A 13 5.34 -0.45 4.45
C ILE A 13 6.03 0.93 4.45
N ALA A 14 5.33 1.95 3.96
CA ALA A 14 5.87 3.31 3.90
C ALA A 14 6.21 3.84 5.29
N GLU A 15 5.33 3.61 6.27
CA GLU A 15 5.53 4.05 7.65
C GLU A 15 6.63 3.27 8.36
N CYS A 16 6.67 1.95 8.16
CA CYS A 16 7.69 1.10 8.76
C CYS A 16 9.05 1.23 8.08
N GLN A 17 9.06 1.66 6.84
CA GLN A 17 10.26 1.71 5.99
C GLN A 17 10.97 0.36 5.92
N SER A 18 10.20 -0.72 5.98
CA SER A 18 10.71 -2.09 6.02
C SER A 18 9.59 -3.06 5.68
N PHE A 19 9.85 -3.97 4.75
CA PHE A 19 8.90 -5.04 4.42
C PHE A 19 8.72 -6.01 5.58
N SER A 20 9.80 -6.37 6.26
CA SER A 20 9.71 -7.34 7.36
C SER A 20 8.93 -6.79 8.53
N LYS A 21 9.18 -5.53 8.92
CA LYS A 21 8.46 -4.90 10.02
C LYS A 21 6.98 -4.70 9.69
N ALA A 22 6.69 -4.31 8.45
CA ALA A 22 5.30 -4.14 8.01
C ALA A 22 4.56 -5.47 8.04
N ALA A 23 5.19 -6.55 7.55
CA ALA A 23 4.58 -7.87 7.56
C ALA A 23 4.26 -8.32 8.99
N GLU A 24 5.15 -8.06 9.95
CA GLU A 24 4.89 -8.35 11.36
C GLU A 24 3.66 -7.59 11.86
N LYS A 25 3.58 -6.29 11.58
CA LYS A 25 2.45 -5.46 12.02
C LYS A 25 1.13 -5.93 11.40
N LEU A 26 1.18 -6.42 10.17
CA LEU A 26 -0.01 -6.86 9.44
C LEU A 26 -0.37 -8.32 9.71
N TYR A 27 0.44 -9.04 10.47
CA TYR A 27 0.25 -10.46 10.78
C TYR A 27 0.20 -11.32 9.52
N ILE A 28 1.08 -11.02 8.57
CA ILE A 28 1.22 -11.79 7.33
C ILE A 28 2.70 -12.10 7.10
N SER A 29 2.98 -13.04 6.21
CA SER A 29 4.37 -13.35 5.88
C SER A 29 4.98 -12.25 5.02
N GLN A 30 6.29 -12.08 5.13
CA GLN A 30 7.01 -11.12 4.30
C GLN A 30 6.92 -11.50 2.82
N SER A 31 6.99 -12.80 2.53
CA SER A 31 6.87 -13.31 1.16
C SER A 31 5.53 -12.92 0.54
N PHE A 32 4.43 -13.09 1.31
CA PHE A 32 3.11 -12.70 0.83
C PHE A 32 3.05 -11.20 0.55
N LEU A 33 3.56 -10.39 1.49
CA LEU A 33 3.54 -8.94 1.35
C LEU A 33 4.34 -8.49 0.13
N SER A 34 5.55 -9.02 -0.03
CA SER A 34 6.40 -8.70 -1.19
C SER A 34 5.74 -9.06 -2.49
N HIS A 35 5.08 -10.23 -2.53
CA HIS A 35 4.38 -10.68 -3.72
C HIS A 35 3.15 -9.79 -4.02
N PHE A 36 2.42 -9.42 -2.98
CA PHE A 36 1.27 -8.53 -3.11
C PHE A 36 1.69 -7.19 -3.73
N VAL A 37 2.77 -6.59 -3.21
CA VAL A 37 3.28 -5.32 -3.73
C VAL A 37 3.72 -5.46 -5.18
N LYS A 38 4.43 -6.53 -5.50
CA LYS A 38 4.91 -6.78 -6.86
C LYS A 38 3.74 -6.88 -7.85
N ASN A 39 2.69 -7.59 -7.45
CA ASN A 39 1.49 -7.73 -8.29
C ASN A 39 0.83 -6.38 -8.55
N VAL A 40 0.73 -5.53 -7.53
CA VAL A 40 0.15 -4.20 -7.70
C VAL A 40 1.04 -3.33 -8.59
N GLU A 41 2.34 -3.38 -8.38
CA GLU A 41 3.28 -2.64 -9.22
C GLU A 41 3.17 -3.06 -10.69
N ASP A 42 3.04 -4.36 -10.93
CA ASP A 42 2.89 -4.90 -12.28
C ASP A 42 1.55 -4.47 -12.90
N GLU A 43 0.49 -4.47 -12.11
CA GLU A 43 -0.84 -4.09 -12.58
C GLU A 43 -0.86 -2.65 -13.09
N PHE A 44 -0.23 -1.74 -12.38
CA PHE A 44 -0.23 -0.32 -12.73
C PHE A 44 0.99 0.11 -13.54
N GLY A 45 1.94 -0.80 -13.73
CA GLY A 45 3.16 -0.49 -14.49
C GLY A 45 4.05 0.55 -13.83
N ILE A 46 4.11 0.54 -12.50
CA ILE A 46 4.90 1.51 -11.72
C ILE A 46 5.75 0.80 -10.69
N THR A 47 6.75 1.51 -10.17
CA THR A 47 7.48 1.11 -8.96
C THR A 47 6.98 1.98 -7.82
N ILE A 48 6.46 1.34 -6.77
CA ILE A 48 5.91 2.05 -5.61
C ILE A 48 7.00 2.36 -4.59
N PHE A 49 7.90 1.39 -4.36
CA PHE A 49 8.96 1.53 -3.37
C PHE A 49 10.33 1.46 -4.01
N ASP A 50 11.22 2.36 -3.63
CA ASP A 50 12.62 2.31 -4.00
C ASP A 50 13.34 1.39 -2.99
N ARG A 51 13.59 0.15 -3.42
CA ARG A 51 14.20 -0.87 -2.56
C ARG A 51 15.72 -0.76 -2.48
N LYS A 52 16.32 0.09 -3.32
CA LYS A 52 17.75 0.37 -3.27
C LYS A 52 18.08 1.39 -2.19
N SER A 53 17.10 2.19 -1.79
CA SER A 53 17.26 3.14 -0.69
C SER A 53 17.24 2.39 0.65
N ILE A 54 18.08 2.81 1.59
CA ILE A 54 18.10 2.29 2.96
C ILE A 54 17.99 3.46 3.91
N PRO A 55 16.88 3.61 4.63
CA PRO A 55 15.69 2.74 4.63
C PRO A 55 14.88 2.88 3.33
N ILE A 56 13.98 1.93 3.09
CA ILE A 56 13.12 1.93 1.93
C ILE A 56 12.26 3.20 1.91
N ARG A 57 12.05 3.75 0.72
CA ARG A 57 11.24 4.95 0.53
C ARG A 57 10.25 4.77 -0.61
N LEU A 58 9.17 5.55 -0.57
CA LEU A 58 8.26 5.66 -1.70
C LEU A 58 8.94 6.35 -2.87
N THR A 59 8.64 5.90 -4.06
CA THR A 59 8.96 6.63 -5.29
C THR A 59 7.95 7.77 -5.44
N GLU A 60 8.17 8.64 -6.41
CA GLU A 60 7.20 9.68 -6.76
C GLU A 60 5.87 9.05 -7.16
N ALA A 61 5.91 8.00 -7.99
CA ALA A 61 4.71 7.27 -8.38
C ALA A 61 4.03 6.61 -7.17
N GLY A 62 4.82 6.07 -6.23
CA GLY A 62 4.29 5.47 -5.01
C GLY A 62 3.57 6.46 -4.12
N THR A 63 4.12 7.67 -4.00
CA THR A 63 3.49 8.75 -3.24
C THR A 63 2.13 9.10 -3.84
N LEU A 64 2.09 9.22 -5.16
CA LEU A 64 0.85 9.51 -5.88
C LEU A 64 -0.17 8.36 -5.72
N TYR A 65 0.31 7.13 -5.83
CA TYR A 65 -0.51 5.93 -5.62
C TYR A 65 -1.17 5.95 -4.25
N LEU A 66 -0.41 6.26 -3.19
CA LEU A 66 -0.96 6.30 -1.83
C LEU A 66 -2.01 7.38 -1.69
N LYS A 67 -1.79 8.55 -2.28
CA LYS A 67 -2.76 9.63 -2.23
C LYS A 67 -4.10 9.20 -2.83
N TYR A 68 -4.09 8.59 -4.00
CA TYR A 68 -5.33 8.18 -4.66
C TYR A 68 -6.01 7.02 -3.96
N THR A 69 -5.25 6.03 -3.49
CA THR A 69 -5.86 4.90 -2.79
C THR A 69 -6.44 5.31 -1.44
N GLU A 70 -5.84 6.30 -0.76
CA GLU A 70 -6.44 6.88 0.43
C GLU A 70 -7.80 7.52 0.09
N ASN A 71 -7.86 8.27 -1.00
CA ASN A 71 -9.10 8.89 -1.46
C ASN A 71 -10.17 7.87 -1.76
N PHE A 72 -9.81 6.73 -2.39
CA PHE A 72 -10.76 5.64 -2.63
C PHE A 72 -11.32 5.09 -1.33
N CYS A 73 -10.47 4.87 -0.34
CA CYS A 73 -10.93 4.37 0.96
C CYS A 73 -11.87 5.35 1.64
N GLN A 74 -11.53 6.64 1.62
CA GLN A 74 -12.36 7.68 2.23
C GLN A 74 -13.71 7.79 1.53
N LEU A 75 -13.72 7.71 0.20
CA LEU A 75 -14.94 7.78 -0.57
C LEU A 75 -15.87 6.60 -0.25
N GLU A 76 -15.32 5.40 -0.18
CA GLU A 76 -16.13 4.24 0.18
C GLU A 76 -16.69 4.36 1.60
N ASN A 77 -15.89 4.86 2.55
CA ASN A 77 -16.34 5.06 3.93
C ASN A 77 -17.48 6.09 3.98
N SER A 78 -17.36 7.17 3.23
CA SER A 78 -18.40 8.18 3.13
C SER A 78 -19.68 7.62 2.55
N MET A 79 -19.57 6.82 1.51
CA MET A 79 -20.73 6.16 0.90
C MET A 79 -21.44 5.27 1.91
N ARG A 80 -20.69 4.44 2.65
CA ARG A 80 -21.28 3.53 3.63
C ARG A 80 -21.98 4.30 4.75
N ALA A 81 -21.37 5.39 5.21
CA ALA A 81 -21.96 6.24 6.25
C ALA A 81 -23.27 6.88 5.75
N ASP A 82 -23.28 7.36 4.51
CA ASP A 82 -24.46 8.00 3.94
C ASP A 82 -25.60 7.02 3.68
N LEU A 83 -25.25 5.76 3.41
CA LEU A 83 -26.24 4.72 3.12
C LEU A 83 -26.79 4.04 4.36
N SER A 84 -26.17 4.22 5.52
CA SER A 84 -26.60 3.55 6.76
C SER A 84 -27.65 4.32 7.54
#